data_633915e248df08c5fb752d78d302e6da
#
_entry.id   633915e248df08c5fb752d78d302e6da
#
_cell.length_a   1.000
_cell.length_b   1.000
_cell.length_c   1.000
_cell.angle_alpha   90.00
_cell.angle_beta   90.00
_cell.angle_gamma   90.00
#
_symmetry.space_group_name_H-M   'P 1'
#
loop_
_entity.id
_entity.type
_entity.pdbx_description
1 polymer ?
#
loop_
_entity_poly.entity_id
_entity_poly.type
_entity_poly.pdbx_seq_one_letter_code
_entity_poly.pdbx_strand_id
1 'polypeptide(L)'
;MKKLRVAFIGWAHVHLSNMSRDFAKHSEAVEIVGTADYCPFTEEEHQNRAVTPKKYDFFDGKIFEDYKELLAQGVDLAVINTDIKAHADVVEELLGMGIHVLAEKPMALDMADAKRMYRAAQRSTAELMINWPIAWFPAFRKAKALSDSGAVGKVLRVHYRSPSTRGPHAVGQYTEEEMSKFWWYSKERGGGSISDYAGYGCVLTTWFTGKVAKRVSGMKKNFFLPFSDVEDYSTFTIDFGDAIGLIEGSWSTMSNGQIPTGPIVYGTEGVIVADRFAPEVKVYRELLRYQPSPDPDEGYNTAEEPCETMAENVVRHLQEGAPLHELLQLDFNMKVMAAFDAGRRSCESGKIEEAEEFEG
;
A
#
# COMPACT_ATOMS: atom_id res chain seq x y z
N MET A 1 -9.09 23.62 18.61
CA MET A 1 -8.19 22.53 19.05
C MET A 1 -6.76 22.89 18.74
N LYS A 2 -5.76 22.32 19.42
CA LYS A 2 -4.35 22.44 19.02
C LYS A 2 -4.18 21.74 17.67
N LYS A 3 -3.49 22.37 16.70
CA LYS A 3 -3.21 21.74 15.43
C LYS A 3 -2.29 20.52 15.61
N LEU A 4 -2.55 19.44 14.84
CA LEU A 4 -1.66 18.29 14.74
C LEU A 4 -0.39 18.71 14.00
N ARG A 5 0.77 18.54 14.61
CA ARG A 5 2.07 18.91 14.04
C ARG A 5 2.64 17.74 13.24
N VAL A 6 2.65 17.88 11.91
CA VAL A 6 2.98 16.81 10.97
C VAL A 6 4.32 17.06 10.31
N ALA A 7 5.21 16.08 10.37
CA ALA A 7 6.50 16.04 9.67
C ALA A 7 6.50 14.95 8.59
N PHE A 8 7.25 15.17 7.51
CA PHE A 8 7.43 14.20 6.43
C PHE A 8 8.89 13.78 6.37
N ILE A 9 9.15 12.46 6.49
CA ILE A 9 10.50 11.90 6.55
C ILE A 9 10.71 10.93 5.38
N GLY A 10 11.81 11.17 4.65
CA GLY A 10 12.16 10.40 3.46
C GLY A 10 11.56 10.96 2.17
N TRP A 11 12.34 10.96 1.10
CA TRP A 11 11.96 11.44 -0.23
C TRP A 11 12.06 10.35 -1.29
N ALA A 12 12.17 9.10 -0.83
CA ALA A 12 12.35 7.95 -1.70
C ALA A 12 11.07 7.51 -2.42
N HIS A 13 9.89 7.76 -1.85
CA HIS A 13 8.62 7.32 -2.43
C HIS A 13 7.83 8.47 -3.06
N VAL A 14 7.29 8.23 -4.27
CA VAL A 14 6.49 9.22 -5.04
C VAL A 14 5.21 9.67 -4.32
N HIS A 15 4.68 8.83 -3.42
CA HIS A 15 3.45 9.15 -2.69
C HIS A 15 3.63 10.29 -1.69
N LEU A 16 4.86 10.66 -1.30
CA LEU A 16 5.11 11.87 -0.49
C LEU A 16 4.36 13.08 -1.05
N SER A 17 4.37 13.24 -2.39
CA SER A 17 3.72 14.36 -3.04
C SER A 17 2.20 14.39 -2.83
N ASN A 18 1.56 13.23 -2.84
CA ASN A 18 0.12 13.10 -2.67
C ASN A 18 -0.27 13.20 -1.19
N MET A 19 0.49 12.54 -0.31
CA MET A 19 0.24 12.56 1.13
C MET A 19 0.41 13.97 1.69
N SER A 20 1.50 14.65 1.35
CA SER A 20 1.75 16.01 1.84
C SER A 20 0.72 17.03 1.34
N ARG A 21 0.30 16.93 0.07
CA ARG A 21 -0.81 17.77 -0.45
C ARG A 21 -2.13 17.50 0.25
N ASP A 22 -2.40 16.25 0.61
CA ASP A 22 -3.64 15.90 1.31
C ASP A 22 -3.66 16.52 2.70
N PHE A 23 -2.58 16.39 3.49
CA PHE A 23 -2.46 17.07 4.77
C PHE A 23 -2.49 18.60 4.65
N ALA A 24 -1.91 19.18 3.60
CA ALA A 24 -1.91 20.63 3.38
C ALA A 24 -3.32 21.22 3.18
N LYS A 25 -4.28 20.45 2.69
CA LYS A 25 -5.68 20.86 2.56
C LYS A 25 -6.38 21.06 3.91
N HIS A 26 -5.87 20.45 4.97
CA HIS A 26 -6.44 20.49 6.31
C HIS A 26 -5.74 21.49 7.23
N SER A 27 -5.31 22.63 6.70
CA SER A 27 -4.52 23.65 7.41
C SER A 27 -5.17 24.20 8.68
N GLU A 28 -6.48 24.08 8.85
CA GLU A 28 -7.19 24.46 10.08
C GLU A 28 -6.89 23.49 11.24
N ALA A 29 -6.71 22.20 10.94
CA ALA A 29 -6.45 21.13 11.91
C ALA A 29 -4.97 20.70 11.95
N VAL A 30 -4.20 20.98 10.90
CA VAL A 30 -2.83 20.52 10.70
C VAL A 30 -1.86 21.69 10.60
N GLU A 31 -0.69 21.52 11.20
CA GLU A 31 0.50 22.34 10.96
C GLU A 31 1.58 21.46 10.33
N ILE A 32 1.93 21.70 9.06
CA ILE A 32 3.09 21.05 8.45
C ILE A 32 4.33 21.68 9.05
N VAL A 33 5.07 20.91 9.86
CA VAL A 33 6.32 21.33 10.53
C VAL A 33 7.45 21.41 9.51
N GLY A 34 7.54 20.42 8.62
CA GLY A 34 8.55 20.39 7.59
C GLY A 34 8.76 19.00 6.99
N THR A 35 9.84 18.90 6.23
CA THR A 35 10.31 17.66 5.65
C THR A 35 11.83 17.55 5.73
N ALA A 36 12.32 16.32 5.88
CA ALA A 36 13.72 15.97 5.79
C ALA A 36 13.87 14.61 5.09
N ASP A 37 15.00 14.40 4.43
CA ASP A 37 15.31 13.07 3.96
C ASP A 37 15.79 12.18 5.12
N TYR A 38 15.48 10.90 5.03
CA TYR A 38 16.08 9.91 5.91
C TYR A 38 17.34 9.38 5.22
N CYS A 39 18.47 9.82 5.70
CA CYS A 39 19.73 9.50 5.07
C CYS A 39 20.67 8.72 5.99
N PRO A 40 20.70 7.38 5.89
CA PRO A 40 21.92 6.65 6.13
C PRO A 40 22.76 6.51 4.85
N PHE A 41 22.38 7.12 3.73
CA PHE A 41 22.90 6.85 2.39
C PHE A 41 24.02 7.85 2.03
N THR A 42 24.98 7.36 1.20
CA THR A 42 26.06 8.16 0.63
C THR A 42 25.54 9.22 -0.35
N GLU A 43 26.36 10.23 -0.71
CA GLU A 43 25.97 11.26 -1.70
C GLU A 43 25.53 10.70 -3.05
N GLU A 44 26.06 9.55 -3.47
CA GLU A 44 25.64 8.84 -4.69
C GLU A 44 24.20 8.30 -4.58
N GLU A 45 23.79 7.89 -3.38
CA GLU A 45 22.46 7.38 -3.11
C GLU A 45 21.39 8.48 -2.95
N HIS A 46 21.81 9.73 -2.73
CA HIS A 46 20.91 10.90 -2.76
C HIS A 46 20.24 11.13 -4.13
N GLN A 47 20.75 10.53 -5.20
CA GLN A 47 20.13 10.57 -6.52
C GLN A 47 18.84 9.74 -6.59
N ASN A 48 18.56 8.90 -5.60
CA ASN A 48 17.38 8.05 -5.48
C ASN A 48 16.12 8.77 -4.96
N ARG A 49 16.11 10.09 -4.97
CA ARG A 49 14.97 10.88 -4.53
C ARG A 49 13.86 10.90 -5.58
N ALA A 50 12.79 10.19 -5.33
CA ALA A 50 11.60 10.22 -6.19
C ALA A 50 10.89 11.57 -6.17
N VAL A 51 11.12 12.39 -5.13
CA VAL A 51 10.45 13.67 -4.91
C VAL A 51 11.45 14.77 -4.63
N THR A 52 11.19 15.95 -5.18
CA THR A 52 11.92 17.18 -4.89
C THR A 52 11.03 18.10 -4.05
N PRO A 53 11.20 18.15 -2.72
CA PRO A 53 10.33 18.93 -1.82
C PRO A 53 10.25 20.41 -2.15
N LYS A 54 11.32 21.00 -2.68
CA LYS A 54 11.36 22.42 -3.14
C LYS A 54 10.31 22.80 -4.18
N LYS A 55 9.62 21.83 -4.76
CA LYS A 55 8.52 22.07 -5.71
C LYS A 55 7.18 22.36 -5.04
N TYR A 56 7.10 22.28 -3.70
CA TYR A 56 5.86 22.41 -2.95
C TYR A 56 5.94 23.60 -1.97
N ASP A 57 5.12 24.61 -2.19
CA ASP A 57 5.08 25.87 -1.44
C ASP A 57 4.84 25.66 0.06
N PHE A 58 4.11 24.60 0.44
CA PHE A 58 3.85 24.27 1.84
C PHE A 58 5.10 23.77 2.59
N PHE A 59 6.21 23.49 1.86
CA PHE A 59 7.52 23.19 2.43
C PHE A 59 8.50 24.39 2.40
N ASP A 60 8.08 25.56 1.91
CA ASP A 60 8.95 26.72 1.86
C ASP A 60 9.46 27.10 3.24
N GLY A 61 10.79 27.19 3.38
CA GLY A 61 11.47 27.45 4.66
C GLY A 61 11.38 26.30 5.69
N LYS A 62 10.90 25.11 5.28
CA LYS A 62 10.66 23.97 6.16
C LYS A 62 11.33 22.69 5.67
N ILE A 63 12.39 22.82 4.87
CA ILE A 63 13.19 21.68 4.41
C ILE A 63 14.45 21.65 5.28
N PHE A 64 14.60 20.55 6.04
CA PHE A 64 15.72 20.32 6.94
C PHE A 64 16.73 19.39 6.30
N GLU A 65 18.02 19.57 6.59
CA GLU A 65 19.09 18.68 6.12
C GLU A 65 19.16 17.41 6.98
N ASP A 66 18.85 17.53 8.27
CA ASP A 66 18.79 16.40 9.21
C ASP A 66 17.35 16.23 9.74
N TYR A 67 16.80 15.01 9.62
CA TYR A 67 15.47 14.71 10.14
C TYR A 67 15.38 14.84 11.66
N LYS A 68 16.48 14.72 12.40
CA LYS A 68 16.52 14.95 13.85
C LYS A 68 16.32 16.43 14.22
N GLU A 69 16.84 17.34 13.40
CA GLU A 69 16.55 18.77 13.55
C GLU A 69 15.07 19.07 13.29
N LEU A 70 14.47 18.39 12.29
CA LEU A 70 13.04 18.48 12.04
C LEU A 70 12.23 17.95 13.25
N LEU A 71 12.59 16.81 13.82
CA LEU A 71 11.91 16.25 15.00
C LEU A 71 12.02 17.16 16.22
N ALA A 72 13.16 17.84 16.39
CA ALA A 72 13.39 18.81 17.49
C ALA A 72 12.43 20.01 17.44
N GLN A 73 11.75 20.26 16.31
CA GLN A 73 10.71 21.28 16.21
C GLN A 73 9.44 20.92 17.00
N GLY A 74 9.33 19.66 17.48
CA GLY A 74 8.14 19.12 18.13
C GLY A 74 7.12 18.60 17.09
N VAL A 75 7.03 17.30 16.97
CA VAL A 75 6.22 16.59 15.99
C VAL A 75 5.24 15.68 16.71
N ASP A 76 3.95 15.74 16.34
CA ASP A 76 2.93 14.86 16.87
C ASP A 76 2.77 13.62 15.96
N LEU A 77 2.89 13.78 14.63
CA LEU A 77 2.78 12.73 13.61
C LEU A 77 3.92 12.82 12.60
N ALA A 78 4.62 11.73 12.37
CA ALA A 78 5.59 11.57 11.28
C ALA A 78 5.00 10.71 10.16
N VAL A 79 5.04 11.24 8.93
CA VAL A 79 4.67 10.52 7.70
C VAL A 79 5.94 10.02 7.03
N ILE A 80 6.12 8.70 6.93
CA ILE A 80 7.35 8.08 6.46
C ILE A 80 7.22 7.71 4.98
N ASN A 81 8.19 8.16 4.17
CA ASN A 81 8.28 7.91 2.72
C ASN A 81 9.71 7.48 2.32
N THR A 82 10.35 6.68 3.15
CA THR A 82 11.66 6.08 2.90
C THR A 82 11.55 4.88 1.94
N ASP A 83 12.66 4.24 1.60
CA ASP A 83 12.60 2.89 1.05
C ASP A 83 12.12 1.90 2.13
N ILE A 84 11.69 0.72 1.69
CA ILE A 84 11.03 -0.25 2.58
C ILE A 84 12.00 -0.79 3.63
N LYS A 85 13.27 -0.96 3.29
CA LYS A 85 14.29 -1.47 4.21
C LYS A 85 14.44 -0.59 5.45
N ALA A 86 14.29 0.71 5.30
CA ALA A 86 14.44 1.66 6.39
C ALA A 86 13.19 1.75 7.31
N HIS A 87 12.04 1.22 6.88
CA HIS A 87 10.79 1.40 7.62
C HIS A 87 10.88 0.96 9.07
N ALA A 88 11.41 -0.25 9.35
CA ALA A 88 11.44 -0.78 10.71
C ALA A 88 12.31 0.08 11.65
N ASP A 89 13.47 0.53 11.21
CA ASP A 89 14.39 1.32 12.02
C ASP A 89 13.80 2.69 12.34
N VAL A 90 13.24 3.38 11.33
CA VAL A 90 12.60 4.69 11.50
C VAL A 90 11.37 4.60 12.39
N VAL A 91 10.53 3.59 12.19
CA VAL A 91 9.32 3.38 13.00
C VAL A 91 9.68 3.11 14.46
N GLU A 92 10.65 2.23 14.73
CA GLU A 92 11.09 1.95 16.11
C GLU A 92 11.61 3.21 16.82
N GLU A 93 12.39 4.04 16.12
CA GLU A 93 12.93 5.29 16.67
C GLU A 93 11.78 6.26 17.01
N LEU A 94 10.88 6.54 16.06
CA LEU A 94 9.80 7.52 16.22
C LEU A 94 8.78 7.11 17.29
N LEU A 95 8.37 5.85 17.29
CA LEU A 95 7.47 5.32 18.31
C LEU A 95 8.13 5.34 19.70
N GLY A 96 9.45 5.09 19.77
CA GLY A 96 10.23 5.24 21.01
C GLY A 96 10.27 6.67 21.54
N MET A 97 10.09 7.66 20.68
CA MET A 97 9.97 9.08 21.05
C MET A 97 8.53 9.50 21.38
N GLY A 98 7.54 8.60 21.25
CA GLY A 98 6.13 8.90 21.45
C GLY A 98 5.49 9.67 20.28
N ILE A 99 6.07 9.62 19.09
CA ILE A 99 5.56 10.27 17.89
C ILE A 99 4.70 9.24 17.11
N HIS A 100 3.46 9.61 16.77
CA HIS A 100 2.62 8.80 15.91
C HIS A 100 3.26 8.62 14.52
N VAL A 101 3.07 7.47 13.89
CA VAL A 101 3.68 7.16 12.60
C VAL A 101 2.62 6.75 11.59
N LEU A 102 2.63 7.39 10.42
CA LEU A 102 1.94 6.94 9.22
C LEU A 102 3.01 6.51 8.21
N ALA A 103 3.23 5.20 8.09
CA ALA A 103 4.24 4.66 7.19
C ALA A 103 3.66 4.36 5.80
N GLU A 104 4.49 4.56 4.77
CA GLU A 104 4.18 4.16 3.40
C GLU A 104 4.11 2.62 3.29
N LYS A 105 3.36 2.14 2.30
CA LYS A 105 3.22 0.72 1.98
C LYS A 105 4.43 0.18 1.18
N PRO A 106 4.67 -1.14 1.21
CA PRO A 106 4.18 -2.10 2.19
C PRO A 106 4.77 -1.84 3.58
N MET A 107 4.13 -2.35 4.63
CA MET A 107 4.54 -2.10 6.01
C MET A 107 6.03 -2.34 6.24
N ALA A 108 6.55 -3.47 5.78
CA ALA A 108 7.92 -3.88 6.01
C ALA A 108 8.47 -4.73 4.85
N LEU A 109 9.78 -4.98 4.89
CA LEU A 109 10.46 -5.84 3.92
C LEU A 109 10.06 -7.31 4.07
N ASP A 110 9.91 -7.77 5.31
CA ASP A 110 9.56 -9.14 5.66
C ASP A 110 8.83 -9.21 7.01
N MET A 111 8.45 -10.42 7.41
CA MET A 111 7.72 -10.65 8.66
C MET A 111 8.57 -10.36 9.90
N ALA A 112 9.88 -10.47 9.83
CA ALA A 112 10.77 -10.17 10.95
C ALA A 112 10.73 -8.66 11.27
N ASP A 113 10.87 -7.81 10.25
CA ASP A 113 10.77 -6.36 10.39
C ASP A 113 9.34 -5.91 10.77
N ALA A 114 8.30 -6.53 10.19
CA ALA A 114 6.92 -6.26 10.59
C ALA A 114 6.68 -6.52 12.08
N LYS A 115 7.23 -7.62 12.61
CA LYS A 115 7.16 -7.93 14.05
C LYS A 115 7.95 -6.96 14.92
N ARG A 116 9.08 -6.44 14.44
CA ARG A 116 9.82 -5.36 15.12
C ARG A 116 8.94 -4.12 15.27
N MET A 117 8.36 -3.66 14.16
CA MET A 117 7.46 -2.50 14.12
C MET A 117 6.23 -2.71 15.03
N TYR A 118 5.62 -3.88 14.99
CA TYR A 118 4.50 -4.23 15.85
C TYR A 118 4.87 -4.15 17.34
N ARG A 119 5.99 -4.76 17.75
CA ARG A 119 6.46 -4.72 19.13
C ARG A 119 6.81 -3.30 19.59
N ALA A 120 7.32 -2.47 18.71
CA ALA A 120 7.57 -1.06 19.01
C ALA A 120 6.26 -0.32 19.28
N ALA A 121 5.24 -0.52 18.44
CA ALA A 121 3.92 0.07 18.64
C ALA A 121 3.25 -0.39 19.95
N GLN A 122 3.35 -1.67 20.29
CA GLN A 122 2.80 -2.20 21.56
C GLN A 122 3.48 -1.61 22.82
N ARG A 123 4.69 -1.08 22.71
CA ARG A 123 5.44 -0.48 23.81
C ARG A 123 5.32 1.05 23.85
N SER A 124 4.73 1.63 22.81
CA SER A 124 4.57 3.08 22.68
C SER A 124 3.16 3.52 23.12
N THR A 125 3.06 4.79 23.51
CA THR A 125 1.77 5.49 23.63
C THR A 125 1.31 6.06 22.29
N ALA A 126 2.19 6.09 21.31
CA ALA A 126 1.91 6.53 19.94
C ALA A 126 1.47 5.34 19.06
N GLU A 127 0.78 5.65 17.99
CA GLU A 127 0.22 4.67 17.09
C GLU A 127 1.02 4.54 15.80
N LEU A 128 1.05 3.31 15.24
CA LEU A 128 1.56 3.01 13.91
C LEU A 128 0.40 2.73 12.97
N MET A 129 0.34 3.48 11.87
CA MET A 129 -0.63 3.37 10.79
C MET A 129 0.10 3.08 9.48
N ILE A 130 -0.47 2.26 8.60
CA ILE A 130 0.12 1.96 7.29
C ILE A 130 -0.77 2.52 6.19
N ASN A 131 -0.20 3.39 5.35
CA ASN A 131 -0.97 4.01 4.27
C ASN A 131 -1.14 3.07 3.08
N TRP A 132 -2.38 2.72 2.77
CA TRP A 132 -2.76 2.04 1.55
C TRP A 132 -3.61 2.96 0.67
N PRO A 133 -3.09 3.53 -0.42
CA PRO A 133 -3.85 4.43 -1.29
C PRO A 133 -5.21 3.88 -1.75
N ILE A 134 -5.33 2.56 -1.86
CA ILE A 134 -6.57 1.88 -2.28
C ILE A 134 -7.71 2.00 -1.25
N ALA A 135 -7.40 2.32 0.01
CA ALA A 135 -8.42 2.61 1.04
C ALA A 135 -9.32 3.79 0.67
N TRP A 136 -8.82 4.67 -0.20
CA TRP A 136 -9.45 5.94 -0.58
C TRP A 136 -10.08 5.90 -1.97
N PHE A 137 -10.23 4.71 -2.57
CA PHE A 137 -10.91 4.54 -3.85
C PHE A 137 -12.41 4.28 -3.64
N PRO A 138 -13.31 5.20 -4.06
CA PRO A 138 -14.76 5.03 -3.85
C PRO A 138 -15.28 3.69 -4.39
N ALA A 139 -14.82 3.26 -5.58
CA ALA A 139 -15.24 1.99 -6.16
C ALA A 139 -14.86 0.77 -5.27
N PHE A 140 -13.69 0.79 -4.63
CA PHE A 140 -13.28 -0.31 -3.76
C PHE A 140 -14.08 -0.32 -2.44
N ARG A 141 -14.34 0.85 -1.86
CA ARG A 141 -15.22 0.98 -0.69
C ARG A 141 -16.65 0.50 -1.01
N LYS A 142 -17.18 0.89 -2.16
CA LYS A 142 -18.50 0.43 -2.62
C LYS A 142 -18.53 -1.08 -2.81
N ALA A 143 -17.54 -1.65 -3.49
CA ALA A 143 -17.43 -3.09 -3.69
C ALA A 143 -17.36 -3.85 -2.35
N LYS A 144 -16.59 -3.33 -1.37
CA LYS A 144 -16.51 -3.90 -0.02
C LYS A 144 -17.85 -3.85 0.69
N ALA A 145 -18.51 -2.70 0.69
CA ALA A 145 -19.83 -2.55 1.31
C ALA A 145 -20.87 -3.51 0.71
N LEU A 146 -20.87 -3.70 -0.61
CA LEU A 146 -21.72 -4.70 -1.28
C LEU A 146 -21.36 -6.13 -0.86
N SER A 147 -20.09 -6.46 -0.79
CA SER A 147 -19.63 -7.78 -0.32
C SER A 147 -20.08 -8.03 1.12
N ASP A 148 -19.89 -7.06 2.02
CA ASP A 148 -20.27 -7.18 3.44
C ASP A 148 -21.77 -7.25 3.66
N SER A 149 -22.58 -6.63 2.79
CA SER A 149 -24.04 -6.72 2.83
C SER A 149 -24.56 -8.08 2.35
N GLY A 150 -23.68 -8.99 1.90
CA GLY A 150 -24.05 -10.30 1.36
C GLY A 150 -24.55 -10.26 -0.07
N ALA A 151 -24.30 -9.18 -0.84
CA ALA A 151 -24.79 -9.02 -2.21
C ALA A 151 -24.40 -10.18 -3.17
N VAL A 152 -23.33 -10.92 -2.86
CA VAL A 152 -22.85 -12.05 -3.64
C VAL A 152 -22.72 -13.34 -2.83
N GLY A 153 -23.30 -13.37 -1.63
CA GLY A 153 -23.19 -14.49 -0.70
C GLY A 153 -21.79 -14.61 -0.09
N LYS A 154 -21.37 -15.84 0.25
CA LYS A 154 -20.05 -16.09 0.83
C LYS A 154 -18.95 -15.87 -0.20
N VAL A 155 -17.93 -15.08 0.12
CA VAL A 155 -16.77 -14.87 -0.75
C VAL A 155 -15.95 -16.17 -0.85
N LEU A 156 -15.74 -16.62 -2.08
CA LEU A 156 -14.98 -17.82 -2.42
C LEU A 156 -13.63 -17.48 -3.02
N ARG A 157 -13.54 -16.36 -3.77
CA ARG A 157 -12.33 -16.01 -4.49
C ARG A 157 -12.26 -14.49 -4.72
N VAL A 158 -11.07 -13.94 -4.63
CA VAL A 158 -10.80 -12.55 -4.98
C VAL A 158 -9.65 -12.50 -5.98
N HIS A 159 -9.86 -11.83 -7.11
CA HIS A 159 -8.82 -11.58 -8.10
C HIS A 159 -8.42 -10.11 -8.07
N TYR A 160 -7.13 -9.88 -8.11
CA TYR A 160 -6.57 -8.55 -8.33
C TYR A 160 -5.33 -8.62 -9.20
N ARG A 161 -5.24 -7.73 -10.16
CA ARG A 161 -4.06 -7.52 -10.97
C ARG A 161 -3.68 -6.04 -10.99
N SER A 162 -2.40 -5.76 -10.87
CA SER A 162 -1.88 -4.40 -10.96
C SER A 162 -0.90 -4.31 -12.12
N PRO A 163 -1.38 -3.99 -13.32
CA PRO A 163 -0.54 -3.86 -14.49
C PRO A 163 0.15 -2.51 -14.54
N SER A 164 1.44 -2.50 -14.89
CA SER A 164 2.19 -1.32 -15.23
C SER A 164 3.25 -1.67 -16.28
N THR A 165 3.80 -0.66 -16.94
CA THR A 165 4.88 -0.84 -17.89
C THR A 165 6.17 -0.27 -17.31
N ARG A 166 7.18 -1.12 -17.14
CA ARG A 166 8.56 -0.77 -16.71
C ARG A 166 8.71 -0.22 -15.29
N GLY A 167 7.68 -0.25 -14.43
CA GLY A 167 7.76 0.20 -13.04
C GLY A 167 7.69 1.71 -12.84
N PRO A 168 7.91 2.17 -11.60
CA PRO A 168 7.97 3.59 -11.28
C PRO A 168 9.10 4.28 -12.05
N HIS A 169 8.88 5.48 -12.52
CA HIS A 169 9.86 6.33 -13.24
C HIS A 169 10.36 5.85 -14.60
N ALA A 170 9.81 4.76 -15.18
CA ALA A 170 10.45 4.09 -16.29
C ALA A 170 10.06 4.57 -17.67
N VAL A 171 9.06 5.41 -17.82
CA VAL A 171 8.59 5.79 -19.16
C VAL A 171 9.36 7.01 -19.69
N GLY A 172 10.49 6.75 -20.39
CA GLY A 172 11.14 7.72 -21.25
C GLY A 172 11.87 8.88 -20.55
N GLN A 173 12.02 8.84 -19.24
CA GLN A 173 12.64 9.94 -18.46
C GLN A 173 14.07 9.63 -17.99
N TYR A 174 14.45 8.35 -17.86
CA TYR A 174 15.72 7.91 -17.32
C TYR A 174 16.34 6.80 -18.17
N THR A 175 17.67 6.79 -18.22
CA THR A 175 18.44 5.68 -18.78
C THR A 175 18.41 4.46 -17.85
N GLU A 176 18.79 3.29 -18.34
CA GLU A 176 18.89 2.08 -17.50
C GLU A 176 19.92 2.25 -16.37
N GLU A 177 21.03 2.96 -16.64
CA GLU A 177 22.04 3.29 -15.64
C GLU A 177 21.48 4.19 -14.52
N GLU A 178 20.69 5.20 -14.87
CA GLU A 178 20.01 6.05 -13.88
C GLU A 178 18.97 5.27 -13.09
N MET A 179 18.16 4.43 -13.76
CA MET A 179 17.15 3.59 -13.10
C MET A 179 17.79 2.60 -12.13
N SER A 180 18.95 2.01 -12.47
CA SER A 180 19.63 1.05 -11.59
C SER A 180 20.03 1.64 -10.23
N LYS A 181 20.10 2.96 -10.12
CA LYS A 181 20.42 3.68 -8.88
C LYS A 181 19.21 3.94 -8.01
N PHE A 182 17.98 3.77 -8.53
CA PHE A 182 16.77 3.93 -7.72
C PHE A 182 16.51 2.69 -6.86
N TRP A 183 16.10 2.89 -5.62
CA TRP A 183 15.79 1.81 -4.68
C TRP A 183 14.72 0.82 -5.21
N TRP A 184 13.82 1.29 -6.06
CA TRP A 184 12.80 0.48 -6.73
C TRP A 184 13.37 -0.72 -7.49
N TYR A 185 14.62 -0.61 -7.99
CA TYR A 185 15.28 -1.63 -8.78
C TYR A 185 16.35 -2.38 -7.98
N SER A 186 16.37 -2.25 -6.65
CA SER A 186 17.26 -2.93 -5.73
C SER A 186 16.49 -3.87 -4.79
N LYS A 187 16.79 -5.17 -4.86
CA LYS A 187 16.20 -6.19 -3.98
C LYS A 187 16.54 -5.94 -2.51
N GLU A 188 17.77 -5.52 -2.24
CA GLU A 188 18.24 -5.23 -0.89
C GLU A 188 17.40 -4.12 -0.22
N ARG A 189 16.96 -3.15 -0.99
CA ARG A 189 16.20 -2.00 -0.50
C ARG A 189 14.68 -2.22 -0.51
N GLY A 190 14.25 -3.41 -0.93
CA GLY A 190 12.83 -3.78 -0.97
C GLY A 190 12.12 -3.40 -2.26
N GLY A 191 12.88 -3.18 -3.36
CA GLY A 191 12.31 -2.92 -4.68
C GLY A 191 11.62 -4.14 -5.29
N GLY A 192 11.12 -3.97 -6.52
CA GLY A 192 10.47 -4.99 -7.31
C GLY A 192 8.95 -4.90 -7.38
N SER A 193 8.39 -5.58 -8.36
CA SER A 193 6.94 -5.61 -8.60
C SER A 193 6.16 -6.29 -7.47
N ILE A 194 6.79 -7.19 -6.73
CA ILE A 194 6.20 -7.82 -5.54
C ILE A 194 5.89 -6.75 -4.51
N SER A 195 6.87 -5.96 -4.13
CA SER A 195 6.74 -4.93 -3.10
C SER A 195 5.81 -3.79 -3.53
N ASP A 196 5.89 -3.40 -4.79
CA ASP A 196 5.10 -2.29 -5.29
C ASP A 196 3.64 -2.69 -5.54
N TYR A 197 3.40 -3.84 -6.20
CA TYR A 197 2.06 -4.18 -6.71
C TYR A 197 1.43 -5.44 -6.12
N ALA A 198 2.18 -6.51 -5.82
CA ALA A 198 1.57 -7.69 -5.22
C ALA A 198 1.07 -7.39 -3.80
N GLY A 199 1.69 -6.45 -3.09
CA GLY A 199 1.22 -5.95 -1.79
C GLY A 199 -0.23 -5.46 -1.82
N TYR A 200 -0.64 -4.72 -2.85
CA TYR A 200 -2.06 -4.31 -3.01
C TYR A 200 -3.00 -5.49 -3.12
N GLY A 201 -2.58 -6.54 -3.85
CA GLY A 201 -3.36 -7.76 -3.96
C GLY A 201 -3.49 -8.49 -2.63
N CYS A 202 -2.42 -8.55 -1.82
CA CYS A 202 -2.46 -9.12 -0.47
C CYS A 202 -3.46 -8.37 0.42
N VAL A 203 -3.46 -7.02 0.37
CA VAL A 203 -4.44 -6.20 1.09
C VAL A 203 -5.86 -6.51 0.65
N LEU A 204 -6.13 -6.44 -0.65
CA LEU A 204 -7.49 -6.62 -1.15
C LEU A 204 -8.02 -8.02 -0.91
N THR A 205 -7.22 -9.06 -1.13
CA THR A 205 -7.66 -10.44 -0.88
C THR A 205 -7.90 -10.69 0.62
N THR A 206 -7.06 -10.16 1.50
CA THR A 206 -7.27 -10.21 2.96
C THR A 206 -8.52 -9.43 3.36
N TRP A 207 -8.71 -8.24 2.81
CA TRP A 207 -9.85 -7.37 3.15
C TRP A 207 -11.19 -7.96 2.76
N PHE A 208 -11.32 -8.44 1.52
CA PHE A 208 -12.59 -9.00 1.04
C PHE A 208 -12.90 -10.39 1.62
N THR A 209 -11.89 -11.20 1.93
CA THR A 209 -12.12 -12.49 2.60
C THR A 209 -12.33 -12.35 4.11
N GLY A 210 -11.79 -11.28 4.72
CA GLY A 210 -11.77 -11.09 6.17
C GLY A 210 -10.91 -12.11 6.92
N LYS A 211 -9.96 -12.80 6.22
CA LYS A 211 -9.24 -13.97 6.74
C LYS A 211 -7.74 -13.78 6.76
N VAL A 212 -7.08 -14.59 7.57
CA VAL A 212 -5.61 -14.74 7.57
C VAL A 212 -5.23 -15.80 6.53
N ALA A 213 -4.19 -15.52 5.76
CA ALA A 213 -3.62 -16.48 4.83
C ALA A 213 -3.08 -17.69 5.58
N LYS A 214 -3.25 -18.89 5.02
CA LYS A 214 -2.65 -20.14 5.54
C LYS A 214 -1.34 -20.44 4.84
N ARG A 215 -1.34 -20.34 3.50
CA ARG A 215 -0.17 -20.62 2.67
C ARG A 215 -0.27 -19.90 1.35
N VAL A 216 0.87 -19.71 0.70
CA VAL A 216 0.97 -18.99 -0.58
C VAL A 216 1.85 -19.77 -1.55
N SER A 217 1.41 -19.83 -2.82
CA SER A 217 2.22 -20.24 -3.95
C SER A 217 2.52 -19.02 -4.81
N GLY A 218 3.79 -18.75 -5.08
CA GLY A 218 4.24 -17.59 -5.85
C GLY A 218 5.17 -17.95 -7.00
N MET A 219 5.16 -17.11 -8.03
CA MET A 219 6.11 -17.15 -9.13
C MET A 219 6.51 -15.74 -9.49
N LYS A 220 7.78 -15.55 -9.86
CA LYS A 220 8.31 -14.25 -10.32
C LYS A 220 9.16 -14.41 -11.55
N LYS A 221 9.26 -13.34 -12.33
CA LYS A 221 10.16 -13.21 -13.50
C LYS A 221 10.66 -11.79 -13.62
N ASN A 222 11.83 -11.66 -14.25
CA ASN A 222 12.33 -10.40 -14.80
C ASN A 222 12.34 -10.55 -16.32
N PHE A 223 11.46 -9.83 -17.02
CA PHE A 223 11.32 -9.88 -18.47
C PHE A 223 12.02 -8.72 -19.17
N PHE A 224 12.04 -7.53 -18.57
CA PHE A 224 12.41 -6.28 -19.23
C PHE A 224 13.44 -5.43 -18.46
N LEU A 225 13.92 -5.87 -17.29
CA LEU A 225 14.82 -5.09 -16.45
C LEU A 225 16.18 -5.80 -16.28
N PRO A 226 16.99 -5.98 -17.37
CA PRO A 226 18.25 -6.71 -17.29
C PRO A 226 19.32 -6.03 -16.42
N PHE A 227 19.14 -4.74 -16.13
CA PHE A 227 20.02 -3.92 -15.29
C PHE A 227 19.72 -4.04 -13.78
N SER A 228 18.69 -4.79 -13.39
CA SER A 228 18.14 -4.85 -12.02
C SER A 228 18.15 -6.28 -11.48
N ASP A 229 18.27 -6.41 -10.17
CA ASP A 229 18.20 -7.69 -9.44
C ASP A 229 16.79 -8.02 -8.91
N VAL A 230 15.80 -7.16 -9.23
CA VAL A 230 14.40 -7.38 -8.87
C VAL A 230 13.61 -7.98 -10.03
N GLU A 231 12.45 -8.51 -9.70
CA GLU A 231 11.46 -8.97 -10.66
C GLU A 231 10.58 -7.81 -11.15
N ASP A 232 10.12 -7.91 -12.40
CA ASP A 232 9.13 -7.01 -13.00
C ASP A 232 7.76 -7.67 -13.17
N TYR A 233 7.66 -8.94 -12.78
CA TYR A 233 6.43 -9.72 -12.83
C TYR A 233 6.35 -10.71 -11.68
N SER A 234 5.17 -10.78 -11.04
CA SER A 234 4.90 -11.72 -9.96
C SER A 234 3.43 -12.15 -9.93
N THR A 235 3.20 -13.37 -9.50
CA THR A 235 1.86 -13.89 -9.21
C THR A 235 1.85 -14.58 -7.86
N PHE A 236 0.75 -14.42 -7.11
CA PHE A 236 0.48 -15.18 -5.89
C PHE A 236 -0.87 -15.88 -6.00
N THR A 237 -0.91 -17.13 -5.54
CA THR A 237 -2.14 -17.83 -5.17
C THR A 237 -2.13 -18.01 -3.66
N ILE A 238 -3.07 -17.36 -2.97
CA ILE A 238 -3.17 -17.35 -1.51
C ILE A 238 -4.32 -18.26 -1.08
N ASP A 239 -4.02 -19.24 -0.25
CA ASP A 239 -5.02 -20.11 0.39
C ASP A 239 -5.44 -19.51 1.74
N PHE A 240 -6.71 -19.13 1.86
CA PHE A 240 -7.34 -18.67 3.10
C PHE A 240 -8.18 -19.79 3.77
N GLY A 241 -8.06 -21.03 3.29
CA GLY A 241 -8.83 -22.20 3.76
C GLY A 241 -10.08 -22.43 2.93
N ASP A 242 -11.08 -21.62 3.09
CA ASP A 242 -12.35 -21.70 2.34
C ASP A 242 -12.54 -20.55 1.34
N ALA A 243 -11.47 -19.80 1.08
CA ALA A 243 -11.40 -18.80 0.02
C ALA A 243 -9.99 -18.75 -0.58
N ILE A 244 -9.88 -18.23 -1.81
CA ILE A 244 -8.62 -18.11 -2.54
C ILE A 244 -8.41 -16.67 -3.01
N GLY A 245 -7.19 -16.14 -2.81
CA GLY A 245 -6.71 -14.92 -3.46
C GLY A 245 -5.88 -15.25 -4.70
N LEU A 246 -6.14 -14.57 -5.81
CA LEU A 246 -5.31 -14.62 -7.02
C LEU A 246 -4.79 -13.22 -7.34
N ILE A 247 -3.48 -13.08 -7.36
CA ILE A 247 -2.81 -11.79 -7.46
C ILE A 247 -1.83 -11.81 -8.63
N GLU A 248 -1.80 -10.71 -9.36
CA GLU A 248 -0.76 -10.38 -10.34
C GLU A 248 -0.21 -8.99 -10.04
N GLY A 249 1.09 -8.90 -9.79
CA GLY A 249 1.84 -7.65 -9.68
C GLY A 249 2.81 -7.53 -10.85
N SER A 250 2.70 -6.50 -11.67
CA SER A 250 3.46 -6.43 -12.91
C SER A 250 3.93 -5.03 -13.26
N TRP A 251 5.20 -4.93 -13.62
CA TRP A 251 5.82 -3.80 -14.31
C TRP A 251 6.06 -4.09 -15.80
N SER A 252 5.65 -5.27 -16.26
CA SER A 252 5.88 -5.75 -17.63
C SER A 252 4.59 -5.95 -18.43
N THR A 253 3.46 -5.47 -17.93
CA THR A 253 2.16 -5.64 -18.58
C THR A 253 1.58 -4.31 -19.03
N MET A 254 1.26 -4.18 -20.31
CA MET A 254 0.51 -3.03 -20.81
C MET A 254 -0.92 -3.07 -20.31
N SER A 255 -1.37 -1.96 -19.73
CA SER A 255 -2.78 -1.76 -19.42
C SER A 255 -3.47 -1.04 -20.58
N ASN A 256 -4.58 -1.57 -21.05
CA ASN A 256 -5.37 -0.98 -22.13
C ASN A 256 -6.79 -0.59 -21.71
N GLY A 257 -7.11 -0.67 -20.43
CA GLY A 257 -8.44 -0.34 -19.90
C GLY A 257 -9.56 -1.31 -20.27
N GLN A 258 -9.28 -2.34 -21.08
CA GLN A 258 -10.28 -3.35 -21.49
C GLN A 258 -10.27 -4.58 -20.57
N ILE A 259 -9.16 -4.79 -19.87
CA ILE A 259 -9.01 -5.93 -18.97
C ILE A 259 -9.11 -5.41 -17.54
N PRO A 260 -10.14 -5.77 -16.76
CA PRO A 260 -10.33 -5.27 -15.41
C PRO A 260 -9.13 -5.57 -14.52
N THR A 261 -8.74 -4.58 -13.73
CA THR A 261 -7.69 -4.76 -12.71
C THR A 261 -8.23 -5.42 -11.45
N GLY A 262 -9.52 -5.28 -11.20
CA GLY A 262 -10.17 -5.73 -9.98
C GLY A 262 -10.12 -4.66 -8.86
N PRO A 263 -10.59 -5.02 -7.65
CA PRO A 263 -10.92 -6.39 -7.22
C PRO A 263 -12.14 -6.98 -7.95
N ILE A 264 -12.00 -8.26 -8.34
CA ILE A 264 -13.13 -9.06 -8.79
C ILE A 264 -13.43 -10.08 -7.69
N VAL A 265 -14.59 -9.96 -7.06
CA VAL A 265 -15.00 -10.76 -5.90
C VAL A 265 -16.03 -11.79 -6.35
N TYR A 266 -15.67 -13.05 -6.28
CA TYR A 266 -16.55 -14.17 -6.60
C TYR A 266 -17.15 -14.75 -5.33
N GLY A 267 -18.45 -14.69 -5.21
CA GLY A 267 -19.20 -15.29 -4.13
C GLY A 267 -20.02 -16.49 -4.55
N THR A 268 -20.75 -17.07 -3.60
CA THR A 268 -21.67 -18.21 -3.85
C THR A 268 -22.91 -17.82 -4.64
N GLU A 269 -23.26 -16.53 -4.69
CA GLU A 269 -24.51 -16.02 -5.27
C GLU A 269 -24.29 -14.93 -6.32
N GLY A 270 -23.03 -14.60 -6.63
CA GLY A 270 -22.73 -13.57 -7.62
C GLY A 270 -21.27 -13.20 -7.70
N VAL A 271 -21.01 -12.19 -8.52
CA VAL A 271 -19.69 -11.62 -8.74
C VAL A 271 -19.78 -10.10 -8.64
N ILE A 272 -18.88 -9.48 -7.88
CA ILE A 272 -18.66 -8.02 -7.87
C ILE A 272 -17.43 -7.74 -8.73
N VAL A 273 -17.52 -6.79 -9.65
CA VAL A 273 -16.41 -6.29 -10.45
C VAL A 273 -16.22 -4.81 -10.14
N ALA A 274 -15.08 -4.47 -9.57
CA ALA A 274 -14.60 -3.10 -9.48
C ALA A 274 -13.33 -2.94 -10.31
N ASP A 275 -12.92 -1.72 -10.58
CA ASP A 275 -11.69 -1.42 -11.29
C ASP A 275 -11.01 -0.21 -10.68
N ARG A 276 -9.68 -0.23 -10.64
CA ARG A 276 -8.86 0.88 -10.12
C ARG A 276 -9.05 2.17 -10.91
N PHE A 277 -9.30 2.05 -12.21
CA PHE A 277 -9.32 3.17 -13.15
C PHE A 277 -10.73 3.54 -13.62
N ALA A 278 -11.75 2.79 -13.18
CA ALA A 278 -13.15 3.06 -13.50
C ALA A 278 -13.95 3.40 -12.25
N PRO A 279 -14.74 4.49 -12.27
CA PRO A 279 -15.59 4.86 -11.15
C PRO A 279 -16.88 4.02 -11.10
N GLU A 280 -16.83 2.76 -11.49
CA GLU A 280 -17.99 1.90 -11.63
C GLU A 280 -17.79 0.59 -10.88
N VAL A 281 -18.85 0.12 -10.20
CA VAL A 281 -18.92 -1.20 -9.60
C VAL A 281 -20.10 -1.94 -10.22
N LYS A 282 -19.86 -3.17 -10.69
CA LYS A 282 -20.86 -4.03 -11.33
C LYS A 282 -21.11 -5.27 -10.51
N VAL A 283 -22.36 -5.69 -10.43
CA VAL A 283 -22.78 -6.94 -9.76
C VAL A 283 -23.46 -7.84 -10.77
N TYR A 284 -23.05 -9.10 -10.81
CA TYR A 284 -23.59 -10.16 -11.65
C TYR A 284 -24.06 -11.29 -10.76
N ARG A 285 -25.32 -11.76 -10.94
CA ARG A 285 -25.93 -12.79 -10.10
C ARG A 285 -26.23 -14.09 -10.83
N GLU A 286 -26.20 -14.09 -12.15
CA GLU A 286 -26.48 -15.26 -12.96
C GLU A 286 -25.25 -16.15 -13.14
N LEU A 287 -25.03 -17.06 -12.19
CA LEU A 287 -23.82 -17.90 -12.13
C LEU A 287 -23.85 -19.14 -13.02
N LEU A 288 -25.00 -19.55 -13.51
CA LEU A 288 -25.19 -20.87 -14.12
C LEU A 288 -25.66 -20.84 -15.60
N ARG A 289 -25.65 -19.68 -16.23
CA ARG A 289 -26.01 -19.61 -17.64
C ARG A 289 -24.86 -20.04 -18.53
N TYR A 290 -25.18 -20.91 -19.48
CA TYR A 290 -24.25 -21.33 -20.55
C TYR A 290 -23.81 -20.11 -21.42
N GLN A 291 -24.67 -19.10 -21.53
CA GLN A 291 -24.39 -17.82 -22.15
C GLN A 291 -24.71 -16.71 -21.13
N PRO A 292 -23.73 -16.24 -20.36
CA PRO A 292 -23.94 -15.15 -19.39
C PRO A 292 -24.33 -13.86 -20.13
N SER A 293 -25.23 -13.09 -19.53
CA SER A 293 -25.51 -11.74 -20.00
C SER A 293 -24.24 -10.89 -19.94
N PRO A 294 -23.92 -10.11 -20.99
CA PRO A 294 -22.83 -9.13 -20.92
C PRO A 294 -23.17 -7.97 -19.98
N ASP A 295 -24.45 -7.75 -19.68
CA ASP A 295 -24.91 -6.65 -18.86
C ASP A 295 -24.95 -7.06 -17.38
N PRO A 296 -24.50 -6.18 -16.45
CA PRO A 296 -24.61 -6.44 -15.02
C PRO A 296 -26.07 -6.39 -14.57
N ASP A 297 -26.40 -7.14 -13.51
CA ASP A 297 -27.71 -7.03 -12.85
C ASP A 297 -27.85 -5.70 -12.11
N GLU A 298 -26.73 -5.19 -11.58
CA GLU A 298 -26.65 -3.89 -10.91
C GLU A 298 -25.34 -3.20 -11.28
N GLY A 299 -25.41 -1.87 -11.48
CA GLY A 299 -24.27 -1.00 -11.72
C GLY A 299 -24.32 0.24 -10.81
N TYR A 300 -23.16 0.60 -10.24
CA TYR A 300 -23.02 1.74 -9.35
C TYR A 300 -21.94 2.67 -9.88
N ASN A 301 -22.30 3.95 -10.12
CA ASN A 301 -21.32 5.00 -10.43
C ASN A 301 -20.83 5.62 -9.11
N THR A 302 -19.54 5.57 -8.87
CA THR A 302 -18.89 6.06 -7.64
C THR A 302 -18.11 7.35 -7.85
N ALA A 303 -18.19 7.97 -9.03
CA ALA A 303 -17.40 9.17 -9.37
C ALA A 303 -17.70 10.36 -8.44
N GLU A 304 -18.94 10.49 -7.97
CA GLU A 304 -19.40 11.58 -7.12
C GLU A 304 -19.67 11.11 -5.67
N GLU A 305 -19.37 9.84 -5.33
CA GLU A 305 -19.54 9.38 -3.98
C GLU A 305 -18.53 10.08 -3.05
N PRO A 306 -18.99 10.72 -1.95
CA PRO A 306 -18.08 11.32 -0.98
C PRO A 306 -17.15 10.25 -0.43
N CYS A 307 -15.87 10.52 -0.50
CA CYS A 307 -14.86 9.64 0.05
C CYS A 307 -13.97 10.46 0.98
N GLU A 308 -13.91 10.06 2.25
CA GLU A 308 -12.97 10.59 3.21
C GLU A 308 -11.55 10.40 2.68
N THR A 309 -10.68 11.40 2.86
CA THR A 309 -9.28 11.29 2.45
C THR A 309 -8.42 10.64 3.55
N MET A 310 -7.20 10.27 3.19
CA MET A 310 -6.24 9.71 4.14
C MET A 310 -5.95 10.69 5.28
N ALA A 311 -5.63 11.95 4.93
CA ALA A 311 -5.31 12.96 5.94
C ALA A 311 -6.52 13.27 6.83
N GLU A 312 -7.73 13.35 6.26
CA GLU A 312 -8.95 13.58 7.03
C GLU A 312 -9.19 12.45 8.05
N ASN A 313 -9.08 11.18 7.63
CA ASN A 313 -9.29 10.05 8.52
C ASN A 313 -8.26 10.00 9.66
N VAL A 314 -6.97 10.17 9.33
CA VAL A 314 -5.88 10.16 10.32
C VAL A 314 -6.00 11.33 11.31
N VAL A 315 -6.30 12.53 10.82
CA VAL A 315 -6.46 13.72 11.68
C VAL A 315 -7.64 13.55 12.63
N ARG A 316 -8.79 13.12 12.13
CA ARG A 316 -9.99 12.87 12.97
C ARG A 316 -9.74 11.74 13.97
N HIS A 317 -9.03 10.69 13.54
CA HIS A 317 -8.64 9.61 14.45
C HIS A 317 -7.81 10.14 15.63
N LEU A 318 -6.71 10.82 15.34
CA LEU A 318 -5.77 11.28 16.36
C LEU A 318 -6.28 12.45 17.22
N GLN A 319 -7.15 13.31 16.70
CA GLN A 319 -7.67 14.46 17.44
C GLN A 319 -9.04 14.26 18.09
N GLU A 320 -9.90 13.42 17.49
CA GLU A 320 -11.28 13.26 17.89
C GLU A 320 -11.60 11.85 18.39
N GLY A 321 -10.67 10.88 18.22
CA GLY A 321 -10.92 9.46 18.54
C GLY A 321 -11.87 8.79 17.55
N ALA A 322 -12.02 9.35 16.33
CA ALA A 322 -12.82 8.74 15.28
C ALA A 322 -12.23 7.37 14.86
N PRO A 323 -13.05 6.43 14.36
CA PRO A 323 -12.52 5.15 13.89
C PRO A 323 -11.48 5.32 12.79
N LEU A 324 -10.32 4.68 12.97
CA LEU A 324 -9.31 4.56 11.91
C LEU A 324 -9.79 3.58 10.84
N HIS A 325 -9.59 3.92 9.57
CA HIS A 325 -9.93 3.02 8.47
C HIS A 325 -9.21 1.66 8.63
N GLU A 326 -9.96 0.56 8.43
CA GLU A 326 -9.47 -0.81 8.68
C GLU A 326 -8.11 -1.10 8.00
N LEU A 327 -7.94 -0.67 6.76
CA LEU A 327 -6.71 -0.91 6.00
C LEU A 327 -5.46 -0.22 6.57
N LEU A 328 -5.63 0.79 7.43
CA LEU A 328 -4.52 1.48 8.08
C LEU A 328 -4.14 0.84 9.42
N GLN A 329 -5.02 0.01 9.99
CA GLN A 329 -4.82 -0.57 11.31
C GLN A 329 -3.67 -1.57 11.34
N LEU A 330 -2.91 -1.56 12.42
CA LEU A 330 -1.72 -2.37 12.56
C LEU A 330 -2.01 -3.89 12.50
N ASP A 331 -3.04 -4.35 13.21
CA ASP A 331 -3.41 -5.78 13.24
C ASP A 331 -3.86 -6.28 11.86
N PHE A 332 -4.55 -5.44 11.08
CA PHE A 332 -4.89 -5.76 9.71
C PHE A 332 -3.61 -5.92 8.86
N ASN A 333 -2.67 -5.00 9.01
CA ASN A 333 -1.42 -5.03 8.26
C ASN A 333 -0.51 -6.21 8.63
N MET A 334 -0.56 -6.71 9.86
CA MET A 334 0.12 -7.96 10.21
C MET A 334 -0.44 -9.17 9.46
N LYS A 335 -1.77 -9.25 9.28
CA LYS A 335 -2.40 -10.29 8.44
C LYS A 335 -1.97 -10.18 6.97
N VAL A 336 -1.87 -8.96 6.47
CA VAL A 336 -1.36 -8.68 5.10
C VAL A 336 0.09 -9.12 4.97
N MET A 337 0.93 -8.79 5.94
CA MET A 337 2.35 -9.16 5.94
C MET A 337 2.56 -10.67 5.98
N ALA A 338 1.72 -11.44 6.67
CA ALA A 338 1.78 -12.90 6.65
C ALA A 338 1.61 -13.46 5.24
N ALA A 339 0.63 -12.97 4.47
CA ALA A 339 0.43 -13.35 3.08
C ALA A 339 1.56 -12.86 2.16
N PHE A 340 1.98 -11.61 2.34
CA PHE A 340 3.01 -10.96 1.52
C PHE A 340 4.36 -11.66 1.67
N ASP A 341 4.82 -11.89 2.90
CA ASP A 341 6.10 -12.54 3.17
C ASP A 341 6.13 -14.00 2.69
N ALA A 342 5.06 -14.77 2.94
CA ALA A 342 4.93 -16.12 2.41
C ALA A 342 4.98 -16.15 0.88
N GLY A 343 4.32 -15.21 0.20
CA GLY A 343 4.37 -15.05 -1.25
C GLY A 343 5.77 -14.74 -1.76
N ARG A 344 6.47 -13.84 -1.09
CA ARG A 344 7.85 -13.47 -1.40
C ARG A 344 8.81 -14.68 -1.21
N ARG A 345 8.69 -15.40 -0.09
CA ARG A 345 9.47 -16.63 0.17
C ARG A 345 9.15 -17.72 -0.87
N SER A 346 7.89 -17.88 -1.26
CA SER A 346 7.48 -18.84 -2.29
C SER A 346 8.11 -18.52 -3.66
N CYS A 347 8.16 -17.24 -4.03
CA CYS A 347 8.84 -16.81 -5.25
C CYS A 347 10.35 -17.08 -5.25
N GLU A 348 11.00 -17.09 -4.08
CA GLU A 348 12.42 -17.41 -3.95
C GLU A 348 12.67 -18.92 -3.92
N SER A 349 11.88 -19.66 -3.15
CA SER A 349 12.10 -21.12 -2.96
C SER A 349 11.52 -21.97 -4.09
N GLY A 350 10.56 -21.44 -4.85
CA GLY A 350 9.77 -22.18 -5.84
C GLY A 350 8.82 -23.21 -5.21
N LYS A 351 8.55 -23.09 -3.91
CA LYS A 351 7.66 -23.99 -3.16
C LYS A 351 6.46 -23.23 -2.61
N ILE A 352 5.44 -23.99 -2.20
CA ILE A 352 4.36 -23.42 -1.38
C ILE A 352 4.94 -23.12 -0.01
N GLU A 353 4.69 -21.90 0.50
CA GLU A 353 5.16 -21.47 1.81
C GLU A 353 3.98 -21.23 2.74
N GLU A 354 4.09 -21.73 3.97
CA GLU A 354 3.11 -21.44 5.01
C GLU A 354 3.21 -19.96 5.40
N ALA A 355 2.04 -19.32 5.53
CA ALA A 355 1.97 -17.98 6.09
C ALA A 355 2.23 -18.06 7.59
N GLU A 356 3.06 -17.16 8.10
CA GLU A 356 3.39 -17.15 9.51
C GLU A 356 2.18 -16.69 10.32
N GLU A 357 1.73 -17.52 11.26
CA GLU A 357 0.67 -17.13 12.18
C GLU A 357 1.16 -15.98 13.08
N PHE A 358 0.33 -14.97 13.18
CA PHE A 358 0.54 -13.84 14.07
C PHE A 358 -0.56 -13.87 15.13
N GLU A 359 -0.17 -14.24 16.34
CA GLU A 359 -0.98 -14.08 17.54
C GLU A 359 -0.63 -12.70 18.13
N GLY A 360 -1.57 -11.73 17.97
CA GLY A 360 -1.45 -10.37 18.48
C GLY A 360 -1.55 -10.27 19.99
#